data_d0864d1a454d656e6e729ef2c9bcd2d8
#
_entry.id   d0864d1a454d656e6e729ef2c9bcd2d8
#
_cell.length_a   1.000
_cell.length_b   1.000
_cell.length_c   1.000
_cell.angle_alpha   90.00
_cell.angle_beta   90.00
_cell.angle_gamma   90.00
#
_symmetry.space_group_name_H-M   'P 1'
#
loop_
_entity.id
_entity.type
_entity.pdbx_description
1 polymer ?
#
loop_
_entity_poly.entity_id
_entity_poly.type
_entity_poly.pdbx_seq_one_letter_code
_entity_poly.pdbx_strand_id
1 'polypeptide(L)'
;MEQFKPILSIETSDELCSAAIMLSEESFAEINFQKKFVHSEKLMPMISDLLKIANTKLEEVGVLAVSIGPGSFTGLRIGLTVAKGLAVGRNIQIIPVPTFDALAMQLSAVLPNNTNFIIANNANINEIYFAKYKSNNKKYELITETCLIDKSKYALLHQNDDLLFGNFTIEKNDFKTSSPNAISIAKWAYIFGKDFVNLDNDLLEPNYLKNFVVHKK
;
A
#
# COMPACT_ATOMS: atom_id res chain seq x y z
N MET A 1 -30.26 -2.13 -4.24
CA MET A 1 -28.90 -1.60 -3.96
C MET A 1 -28.14 -2.70 -3.25
N GLU A 2 -27.04 -3.15 -3.81
CA GLU A 2 -26.15 -4.08 -3.11
C GLU A 2 -25.61 -3.38 -1.86
N GLN A 3 -25.77 -4.01 -0.71
CA GLN A 3 -25.33 -3.42 0.56
C GLN A 3 -23.81 -3.34 0.58
N PHE A 4 -23.25 -2.16 0.87
CA PHE A 4 -21.82 -1.98 1.04
C PHE A 4 -21.31 -2.92 2.14
N LYS A 5 -20.37 -3.79 1.82
CA LYS A 5 -19.73 -4.64 2.83
C LYS A 5 -18.46 -3.97 3.32
N PRO A 6 -18.19 -3.98 4.64
CA PRO A 6 -16.98 -3.40 5.19
C PRO A 6 -15.70 -3.94 4.55
N ILE A 7 -14.73 -3.05 4.32
CA ILE A 7 -13.39 -3.38 3.84
C ILE A 7 -12.41 -3.20 4.99
N LEU A 8 -11.77 -4.26 5.43
CA LEU A 8 -10.66 -4.20 6.37
C LEU A 8 -9.36 -4.16 5.58
N SER A 9 -8.54 -3.15 5.83
CA SER A 9 -7.30 -2.92 5.07
C SER A 9 -6.06 -2.90 5.94
N ILE A 10 -4.95 -3.33 5.35
CA ILE A 10 -3.66 -3.54 6.01
C ILE A 10 -2.54 -2.91 5.17
N GLU A 11 -1.71 -2.10 5.82
CA GLU A 11 -0.50 -1.54 5.26
C GLU A 11 0.70 -1.83 6.17
N THR A 12 1.71 -2.50 5.60
CA THR A 12 2.94 -2.91 6.31
C THR A 12 4.18 -2.85 5.42
N SER A 13 4.11 -2.12 4.32
CA SER A 13 5.17 -2.12 3.30
C SER A 13 6.42 -1.33 3.67
N ASP A 14 6.37 -0.48 4.71
CA ASP A 14 7.53 0.28 5.21
C ASP A 14 7.45 0.39 6.74
N GLU A 15 7.93 1.47 7.36
CA GLU A 15 7.94 1.68 8.81
C GLU A 15 6.55 1.93 9.41
N LEU A 16 5.60 2.38 8.60
CA LEU A 16 4.21 2.56 9.02
C LEU A 16 3.52 1.21 9.16
N CYS A 17 3.05 0.89 10.36
CA CYS A 17 2.07 -0.16 10.58
C CYS A 17 0.70 0.48 10.63
N SER A 18 -0.14 0.21 9.64
CA SER A 18 -1.45 0.83 9.52
C SER A 18 -2.52 -0.22 9.27
N ALA A 19 -3.68 -0.06 9.92
CA ALA A 19 -4.88 -0.83 9.67
C ALA A 19 -6.09 0.09 9.64
N ALA A 20 -7.05 -0.17 8.76
CA ALA A 20 -8.30 0.60 8.71
C ALA A 20 -9.49 -0.31 8.42
N ILE A 21 -10.67 0.12 8.88
CA ILE A 21 -11.95 -0.46 8.48
C ILE A 21 -12.79 0.62 7.82
N MET A 22 -13.21 0.40 6.59
CA MET A 22 -14.08 1.27 5.81
C MET A 22 -15.48 0.67 5.78
N LEU A 23 -16.43 1.36 6.39
CA LEU A 23 -17.85 0.97 6.48
C LEU A 23 -18.67 1.56 5.33
N SER A 24 -18.22 2.69 4.77
CA SER A 24 -18.71 3.34 3.56
C SER A 24 -17.61 4.29 3.07
N GLU A 25 -17.80 4.97 1.95
CA GLU A 25 -16.85 5.97 1.44
C GLU A 25 -16.58 7.12 2.42
N GLU A 26 -17.56 7.45 3.26
CA GLU A 26 -17.50 8.57 4.23
C GLU A 26 -17.29 8.10 5.68
N SER A 27 -17.51 6.80 5.97
CA SER A 27 -17.44 6.23 7.32
C SER A 27 -16.32 5.20 7.44
N PHE A 28 -15.27 5.54 8.17
CA PHE A 28 -14.13 4.67 8.38
C PHE A 28 -13.43 4.96 9.71
N ALA A 29 -12.67 4.00 10.19
CA ALA A 29 -11.72 4.16 11.29
C ALA A 29 -10.35 3.65 10.86
N GLU A 30 -9.29 4.30 11.35
CA GLU A 30 -7.91 3.96 11.03
C GLU A 30 -7.02 4.06 12.27
N ILE A 31 -6.11 3.14 12.43
CA ILE A 31 -5.04 3.19 13.44
C ILE A 31 -3.70 3.14 12.72
N ASN A 32 -2.84 4.10 13.05
CA ASN A 32 -1.49 4.25 12.49
C ASN A 32 -0.45 4.18 13.60
N PHE A 33 0.60 3.39 13.40
CA PHE A 33 1.71 3.29 14.32
C PHE A 33 3.04 3.38 13.55
N GLN A 34 3.72 4.52 13.67
CA GLN A 34 4.97 4.79 12.96
C GLN A 34 6.17 4.36 13.83
N LYS A 35 6.70 3.17 13.56
CA LYS A 35 7.92 2.66 14.20
C LYS A 35 8.46 1.45 13.46
N LYS A 36 9.80 1.33 13.37
CA LYS A 36 10.46 0.15 12.79
C LYS A 36 10.18 -1.12 13.62
N PHE A 37 10.04 -2.24 12.91
CA PHE A 37 9.98 -3.60 13.47
C PHE A 37 8.83 -3.87 14.45
N VAL A 38 7.69 -3.20 14.29
CA VAL A 38 6.53 -3.40 15.18
C VAL A 38 5.37 -4.17 14.57
N HIS A 39 5.40 -4.41 13.25
CA HIS A 39 4.27 -4.97 12.51
C HIS A 39 3.75 -6.28 13.10
N SER A 40 4.63 -7.23 13.39
CA SER A 40 4.25 -8.54 13.96
C SER A 40 3.64 -8.44 15.37
N GLU A 41 4.00 -7.40 16.13
CA GLU A 41 3.50 -7.19 17.49
C GLU A 41 2.19 -6.37 17.49
N LYS A 42 2.11 -5.33 16.65
CA LYS A 42 1.04 -4.32 16.74
C LYS A 42 -0.14 -4.57 15.82
N LEU A 43 0.05 -5.22 14.65
CA LEU A 43 -0.99 -5.30 13.63
C LEU A 43 -2.26 -5.98 14.12
N MET A 44 -2.17 -7.15 14.75
CA MET A 44 -3.36 -7.87 15.22
C MET A 44 -4.11 -7.13 16.34
N PRO A 45 -3.45 -6.57 17.38
CA PRO A 45 -4.10 -5.68 18.34
C PRO A 45 -4.83 -4.51 17.69
N MET A 46 -4.20 -3.82 16.72
CA MET A 46 -4.81 -2.70 16.00
C MET A 46 -6.09 -3.13 15.27
N ILE A 47 -6.06 -4.27 14.56
CA ILE A 47 -7.24 -4.82 13.88
C ILE A 47 -8.35 -5.15 14.89
N SER A 48 -8.01 -5.79 16.01
CA SER A 48 -8.99 -6.09 17.07
C SER A 48 -9.68 -4.83 17.60
N ASP A 49 -8.90 -3.77 17.84
CA ASP A 49 -9.44 -2.51 18.36
C ASP A 49 -10.27 -1.77 17.31
N LEU A 50 -9.87 -1.79 16.03
CA LEU A 50 -10.67 -1.24 14.94
C LEU A 50 -12.04 -1.90 14.83
N LEU A 51 -12.11 -3.23 14.89
CA LEU A 51 -13.38 -3.96 14.85
C LEU A 51 -14.28 -3.57 16.02
N LYS A 52 -13.72 -3.39 17.22
CA LYS A 52 -14.47 -2.92 18.41
C LYS A 52 -14.98 -1.49 18.22
N ILE A 53 -14.11 -0.57 17.79
CA ILE A 53 -14.46 0.86 17.56
C ILE A 53 -15.56 0.96 16.50
N ALA A 54 -15.46 0.18 15.44
CA ALA A 54 -16.44 0.15 14.35
C ALA A 54 -17.73 -0.60 14.70
N ASN A 55 -17.79 -1.24 15.88
CA ASN A 55 -18.88 -2.15 16.28
C ASN A 55 -19.20 -3.17 15.19
N THR A 56 -18.16 -3.75 14.59
CA THR A 56 -18.23 -4.68 13.45
C THR A 56 -17.52 -5.97 13.82
N LYS A 57 -18.13 -7.10 13.47
CA LYS A 57 -17.50 -8.42 13.62
C LYS A 57 -16.70 -8.77 12.35
N LEU A 58 -15.70 -9.64 12.50
CA LEU A 58 -14.89 -10.09 11.35
C LEU A 58 -15.75 -10.79 10.27
N GLU A 59 -16.81 -11.48 10.69
CA GLU A 59 -17.75 -12.16 9.80
C GLU A 59 -18.57 -11.21 8.92
N GLU A 60 -18.65 -9.93 9.29
CA GLU A 60 -19.34 -8.88 8.54
C GLU A 60 -18.42 -8.21 7.51
N VAL A 61 -17.10 -8.44 7.61
CA VAL A 61 -16.11 -7.93 6.65
C VAL A 61 -16.28 -8.66 5.32
N GLY A 62 -16.50 -7.89 4.26
CA GLY A 62 -16.68 -8.46 2.92
C GLY A 62 -15.38 -8.68 2.17
N VAL A 63 -14.38 -7.84 2.45
CA VAL A 63 -13.09 -7.81 1.74
C VAL A 63 -11.96 -7.48 2.71
N LEU A 64 -10.82 -8.16 2.51
CA LEU A 64 -9.53 -7.79 3.09
C LEU A 64 -8.68 -7.16 1.99
N ALA A 65 -8.27 -5.92 2.15
CA ALA A 65 -7.36 -5.25 1.23
C ALA A 65 -5.96 -5.18 1.85
N VAL A 66 -4.92 -5.56 1.13
CA VAL A 66 -3.56 -5.60 1.68
C VAL A 66 -2.55 -5.09 0.66
N SER A 67 -1.63 -4.23 1.10
CA SER A 67 -0.50 -3.81 0.28
C SER A 67 0.40 -5.01 -0.05
N ILE A 68 0.73 -5.16 -1.34
CA ILE A 68 1.57 -6.27 -1.82
C ILE A 68 2.93 -5.82 -2.34
N GLY A 69 3.24 -4.54 -2.27
CA GLY A 69 4.52 -4.01 -2.71
C GLY A 69 4.44 -3.02 -3.88
N PRO A 70 5.59 -2.45 -4.22
CA PRO A 70 6.91 -2.72 -3.64
C PRO A 70 7.07 -2.20 -2.21
N GLY A 71 8.01 -2.77 -1.46
CA GLY A 71 8.27 -2.37 -0.08
C GLY A 71 9.12 -3.38 0.70
N SER A 72 9.07 -3.28 2.02
CA SER A 72 9.78 -4.15 2.95
C SER A 72 9.37 -5.61 2.76
N PHE A 73 10.33 -6.47 2.42
CA PHE A 73 10.12 -7.90 2.25
C PHE A 73 9.44 -8.58 3.46
N THR A 74 9.92 -8.26 4.66
CA THR A 74 9.37 -8.81 5.91
C THR A 74 7.99 -8.21 6.21
N GLY A 75 7.86 -6.89 6.05
CA GLY A 75 6.60 -6.20 6.31
C GLY A 75 5.46 -6.70 5.42
N LEU A 76 5.66 -6.78 4.11
CA LEU A 76 4.67 -7.29 3.17
C LEU A 76 4.22 -8.73 3.49
N ARG A 77 5.16 -9.59 3.89
CA ARG A 77 4.83 -10.96 4.32
C ARG A 77 4.00 -10.99 5.59
N ILE A 78 4.30 -10.15 6.57
CA ILE A 78 3.50 -10.05 7.81
C ILE A 78 2.07 -9.63 7.46
N GLY A 79 1.88 -8.56 6.68
CA GLY A 79 0.56 -8.08 6.28
C GLY A 79 -0.24 -9.13 5.54
N LEU A 80 0.35 -9.75 4.52
CA LEU A 80 -0.32 -10.78 3.73
C LEU A 80 -0.62 -12.05 4.53
N THR A 81 0.27 -12.46 5.44
CA THR A 81 0.02 -13.63 6.32
C THR A 81 -1.15 -13.37 7.26
N VAL A 82 -1.23 -12.15 7.83
CA VAL A 82 -2.36 -11.75 8.67
C VAL A 82 -3.66 -11.74 7.85
N ALA A 83 -3.65 -11.14 6.65
CA ALA A 83 -4.83 -11.14 5.78
C ALA A 83 -5.29 -12.56 5.45
N LYS A 84 -4.38 -13.45 5.03
CA LYS A 84 -4.69 -14.87 4.77
C LYS A 84 -5.25 -15.57 6.02
N GLY A 85 -4.63 -15.38 7.18
CA GLY A 85 -5.11 -15.96 8.45
C GLY A 85 -6.53 -15.50 8.83
N LEU A 86 -6.85 -14.23 8.61
CA LEU A 86 -8.20 -13.69 8.84
C LEU A 86 -9.22 -14.23 7.83
N ALA A 87 -8.82 -14.49 6.60
CA ALA A 87 -9.68 -15.02 5.54
C ALA A 87 -10.01 -16.52 5.71
N VAL A 88 -9.11 -17.28 6.35
CA VAL A 88 -9.27 -18.74 6.51
C VAL A 88 -10.61 -19.10 7.16
N GLY A 89 -11.35 -19.99 6.52
CA GLY A 89 -12.63 -20.50 7.01
C GLY A 89 -13.81 -19.53 6.98
N ARG A 90 -13.62 -18.32 6.43
CA ARG A 90 -14.65 -17.26 6.37
C ARG A 90 -15.06 -16.87 4.95
N ASN A 91 -14.39 -17.42 3.96
CA ASN A 91 -14.61 -17.10 2.55
C ASN A 91 -14.54 -15.57 2.25
N ILE A 92 -13.64 -14.85 2.97
CA ILE A 92 -13.39 -13.44 2.75
C ILE A 92 -12.37 -13.31 1.62
N GLN A 93 -12.70 -12.53 0.60
CA GLN A 93 -11.80 -12.25 -0.52
C GLN A 93 -10.67 -11.32 -0.09
N ILE A 94 -9.44 -11.63 -0.53
CA ILE A 94 -8.29 -10.73 -0.37
C ILE A 94 -8.06 -9.99 -1.68
N ILE A 95 -8.00 -8.66 -1.61
CA ILE A 95 -7.62 -7.79 -2.73
C ILE A 95 -6.16 -7.36 -2.52
N PRO A 96 -5.25 -7.79 -3.41
CA PRO A 96 -3.87 -7.34 -3.40
C PRO A 96 -3.78 -5.92 -3.97
N VAL A 97 -3.26 -4.98 -3.20
CA VAL A 97 -3.19 -3.57 -3.58
C VAL A 97 -1.74 -3.17 -3.88
N PRO A 98 -1.43 -2.68 -5.08
CA PRO A 98 -0.12 -2.13 -5.39
C PRO A 98 0.20 -0.94 -4.49
N THR A 99 1.28 -1.02 -3.72
CA THR A 99 1.62 -0.02 -2.69
C THR A 99 1.79 1.38 -3.26
N PHE A 100 2.49 1.51 -4.39
CA PHE A 100 2.74 2.82 -4.99
C PHE A 100 1.49 3.43 -5.60
N ASP A 101 0.58 2.64 -6.16
CA ASP A 101 -0.68 3.14 -6.71
C ASP A 101 -1.61 3.66 -5.60
N ALA A 102 -1.68 2.96 -4.48
CA ALA A 102 -2.43 3.43 -3.32
C ALA A 102 -1.81 4.72 -2.72
N LEU A 103 -0.47 4.82 -2.67
CA LEU A 103 0.21 6.04 -2.26
C LEU A 103 -0.01 7.17 -3.27
N ALA A 104 0.03 6.89 -4.58
CA ALA A 104 -0.26 7.87 -5.62
C ALA A 104 -1.69 8.41 -5.50
N MET A 105 -2.65 7.54 -5.20
CA MET A 105 -4.03 7.97 -4.95
C MET A 105 -4.14 8.86 -3.71
N GLN A 106 -3.47 8.52 -2.61
CA GLN A 106 -3.42 9.33 -1.39
C GLN A 106 -2.85 10.72 -1.66
N LEU A 107 -1.71 10.78 -2.36
CA LEU A 107 -1.03 12.04 -2.68
C LEU A 107 -1.87 12.90 -3.64
N SER A 108 -2.47 12.30 -4.66
CA SER A 108 -3.29 13.02 -5.63
C SER A 108 -4.54 13.65 -5.03
N ALA A 109 -4.99 13.16 -3.87
CA ALA A 109 -6.13 13.76 -3.16
C ALA A 109 -5.83 15.15 -2.58
N VAL A 110 -4.54 15.47 -2.37
CA VAL A 110 -4.09 16.72 -1.74
C VAL A 110 -3.19 17.57 -2.65
N LEU A 111 -2.60 17.00 -3.68
CA LEU A 111 -1.76 17.72 -4.64
C LEU A 111 -2.61 18.57 -5.60
N PRO A 112 -2.09 19.73 -6.05
CA PRO A 112 -2.72 20.49 -7.11
C PRO A 112 -2.87 19.67 -8.39
N ASN A 113 -3.89 19.98 -9.19
CA ASN A 113 -4.08 19.34 -10.49
C ASN A 113 -2.87 19.58 -11.41
N ASN A 114 -2.58 18.59 -12.24
CA ASN A 114 -1.46 18.59 -13.18
C ASN A 114 -0.06 18.60 -12.54
N THR A 115 0.06 18.28 -11.24
CA THR A 115 1.35 18.14 -10.59
C THR A 115 1.95 16.77 -10.95
N ASN A 116 3.15 16.78 -11.51
CA ASN A 116 3.94 15.57 -11.69
C ASN A 116 4.65 15.22 -10.37
N PHE A 117 4.66 13.95 -10.03
CA PHE A 117 5.36 13.48 -8.84
C PHE A 117 5.94 12.08 -9.03
N ILE A 118 7.00 11.82 -8.31
CA ILE A 118 7.73 10.57 -8.29
C ILE A 118 7.56 9.95 -6.91
N ILE A 119 7.33 8.64 -6.87
CA ILE A 119 7.45 7.83 -5.66
C ILE A 119 8.73 7.00 -5.82
N ALA A 120 9.68 7.18 -4.90
CA ALA A 120 10.93 6.46 -4.93
C ALA A 120 11.33 5.94 -3.54
N ASN A 121 11.47 4.63 -3.42
CA ASN A 121 11.86 3.97 -2.18
C ASN A 121 13.14 3.16 -2.36
N ASN A 122 14.03 3.19 -1.37
CA ASN A 122 15.24 2.40 -1.39
C ASN A 122 14.90 0.90 -1.40
N ALA A 123 15.32 0.20 -2.45
CA ALA A 123 15.25 -1.25 -2.52
C ALA A 123 16.51 -1.90 -1.90
N ASN A 124 17.67 -1.26 -2.10
CA ASN A 124 18.95 -1.62 -1.48
C ASN A 124 19.95 -0.45 -1.60
N ILE A 125 21.24 -0.73 -1.38
CA ILE A 125 22.30 0.29 -1.43
C ILE A 125 22.35 1.00 -2.78
N ASN A 126 22.19 0.27 -3.90
CA ASN A 126 22.41 0.77 -5.25
C ASN A 126 21.11 1.02 -6.03
N GLU A 127 19.98 0.44 -5.61
CA GLU A 127 18.73 0.44 -6.37
C GLU A 127 17.58 1.04 -5.59
N ILE A 128 16.64 1.61 -6.32
CA ILE A 128 15.37 2.14 -5.83
C ILE A 128 14.19 1.54 -6.60
N TYR A 129 13.08 1.33 -5.91
CA TYR A 129 11.79 1.23 -6.55
C TYR A 129 11.38 2.62 -6.99
N PHE A 130 10.91 2.75 -8.21
CA PHE A 130 10.58 4.03 -8.85
C PHE A 130 9.27 3.93 -9.59
N ALA A 131 8.43 4.94 -9.48
CA ALA A 131 7.29 5.16 -10.36
C ALA A 131 7.03 6.65 -10.51
N LYS A 132 6.45 7.08 -11.64
CA LYS A 132 6.08 8.47 -11.88
C LYS A 132 4.60 8.58 -12.18
N TYR A 133 3.98 9.57 -11.56
CA TYR A 133 2.56 9.84 -11.64
C TYR A 133 2.30 11.31 -11.91
N LYS A 134 1.05 11.61 -12.28
CA LYS A 134 0.50 12.96 -12.38
C LYS A 134 -0.81 13.02 -11.63
N SER A 135 -1.02 14.06 -10.82
CA SER A 135 -2.31 14.31 -10.19
C SER A 135 -3.32 14.89 -11.18
N ASN A 136 -4.54 14.36 -11.18
CA ASN A 136 -5.63 14.83 -12.02
C ASN A 136 -6.98 14.70 -11.29
N ASN A 137 -7.57 15.83 -10.88
CA ASN A 137 -8.90 15.86 -10.23
C ASN A 137 -9.01 14.89 -9.03
N LYS A 138 -8.04 14.93 -8.12
CA LYS A 138 -7.93 14.03 -6.96
C LYS A 138 -7.74 12.54 -7.32
N LYS A 139 -7.43 12.24 -8.57
CA LYS A 139 -7.03 10.91 -9.08
C LYS A 139 -5.58 10.99 -9.53
N TYR A 140 -4.97 9.83 -9.74
CA TYR A 140 -3.63 9.76 -10.34
C TYR A 140 -3.71 9.23 -11.76
N GLU A 141 -2.78 9.69 -12.58
CA GLU A 141 -2.45 9.14 -13.88
C GLU A 141 -1.05 8.53 -13.78
N LEU A 142 -0.89 7.31 -14.24
CA LEU A 142 0.39 6.62 -14.29
C LEU A 142 1.19 7.11 -15.50
N ILE A 143 2.39 7.67 -15.27
CA ILE A 143 3.30 8.11 -16.34
C ILE A 143 4.38 7.03 -16.56
N THR A 144 4.96 6.50 -15.49
CA THR A 144 5.96 5.44 -15.55
C THR A 144 5.58 4.35 -14.55
N GLU A 145 5.43 3.13 -15.06
CA GLU A 145 5.11 1.96 -14.23
C GLU A 145 6.16 1.74 -13.14
N THR A 146 5.71 1.11 -12.07
CA THR A 146 6.59 0.78 -10.95
C THR A 146 7.69 -0.19 -11.41
N CYS A 147 8.93 0.22 -11.26
CA CYS A 147 10.10 -0.53 -11.69
C CYS A 147 11.25 -0.42 -10.68
N LEU A 148 12.24 -1.30 -10.83
CA LEU A 148 13.50 -1.25 -10.10
C LEU A 148 14.55 -0.60 -10.99
N ILE A 149 15.19 0.47 -10.50
CA ILE A 149 16.24 1.18 -11.23
C ILE A 149 17.48 1.37 -10.37
N ASP A 150 18.63 1.48 -11.01
CA ASP A 150 19.86 1.94 -10.36
C ASP A 150 19.73 3.42 -9.97
N LYS A 151 20.21 3.79 -8.78
CA LYS A 151 20.16 5.18 -8.28
C LYS A 151 20.83 6.19 -9.21
N SER A 152 21.86 5.76 -9.93
CA SER A 152 22.55 6.63 -10.91
C SER A 152 21.65 7.04 -12.09
N LYS A 153 20.62 6.26 -12.39
CA LYS A 153 19.67 6.55 -13.48
C LYS A 153 18.58 7.53 -13.08
N TYR A 154 18.39 7.79 -11.78
CA TYR A 154 17.33 8.67 -11.30
C TYR A 154 17.38 10.06 -11.96
N ALA A 155 18.58 10.66 -12.06
CA ALA A 155 18.76 11.98 -12.65
C ALA A 155 18.32 12.08 -14.13
N LEU A 156 18.26 10.95 -14.84
CA LEU A 156 17.77 10.89 -16.23
C LEU A 156 16.24 10.86 -16.33
N LEU A 157 15.58 10.45 -15.26
CA LEU A 157 14.13 10.26 -15.20
C LEU A 157 13.40 11.39 -14.47
N HIS A 158 14.12 12.10 -13.59
CA HIS A 158 13.62 13.24 -12.84
C HIS A 158 13.62 14.51 -13.71
N GLN A 159 12.53 15.28 -13.66
CA GLN A 159 12.42 16.62 -14.24
C GLN A 159 12.37 17.66 -13.11
N ASN A 160 12.84 18.90 -13.37
CA ASN A 160 13.00 19.92 -12.33
C ASN A 160 11.73 20.23 -11.53
N ASP A 161 10.54 20.03 -12.13
CA ASP A 161 9.25 20.33 -11.51
C ASP A 161 8.59 19.10 -10.86
N ASP A 162 9.24 17.93 -10.88
CA ASP A 162 8.71 16.73 -10.27
C ASP A 162 8.87 16.80 -8.74
N LEU A 163 7.78 16.60 -8.00
CA LEU A 163 7.85 16.42 -6.55
C LEU A 163 8.32 14.99 -6.23
N LEU A 164 9.26 14.85 -5.29
CA LEU A 164 9.76 13.54 -4.86
C LEU A 164 9.16 13.15 -3.51
N PHE A 165 8.52 11.96 -3.49
CA PHE A 165 8.01 11.30 -2.30
C PHE A 165 8.72 9.96 -2.10
N GLY A 166 8.87 9.54 -0.84
CA GLY A 166 9.48 8.26 -0.54
C GLY A 166 10.54 8.32 0.55
N ASN A 167 11.26 7.21 0.73
CA ASN A 167 12.43 7.15 1.61
C ASN A 167 13.78 7.25 0.86
N PHE A 168 13.74 7.34 -0.48
CA PHE A 168 14.87 7.79 -1.28
C PHE A 168 14.80 9.32 -1.37
N THR A 169 15.84 9.99 -0.90
CA THR A 169 15.91 11.45 -0.85
C THR A 169 17.20 11.93 -1.50
N ILE A 170 17.13 13.04 -2.24
CA ILE A 170 18.27 13.72 -2.86
C ILE A 170 18.51 15.03 -2.13
N GLU A 171 17.43 15.75 -1.83
CA GLU A 171 17.47 17.02 -1.15
C GLU A 171 16.93 16.91 0.28
N LYS A 172 17.33 17.87 1.13
CA LYS A 172 16.88 17.91 2.52
C LYS A 172 15.37 18.13 2.66
N ASN A 173 14.74 18.71 1.64
CA ASN A 173 13.33 19.09 1.60
C ASN A 173 12.41 18.04 0.94
N ASP A 174 12.94 16.89 0.52
CA ASP A 174 12.13 15.82 -0.07
C ASP A 174 11.09 15.27 0.93
N PHE A 175 9.93 14.93 0.42
CA PHE A 175 8.83 14.45 1.25
C PHE A 175 9.04 12.99 1.65
N LYS A 176 9.16 12.73 2.95
CA LYS A 176 9.45 11.39 3.51
C LYS A 176 8.22 10.48 3.61
N THR A 177 7.23 10.64 2.75
CA THR A 177 6.04 9.77 2.71
C THR A 177 6.34 8.60 1.78
N SER A 178 6.65 7.44 2.36
CA SER A 178 7.18 6.27 1.66
C SER A 178 6.18 5.11 1.50
N SER A 179 5.07 5.15 2.24
CA SER A 179 3.97 4.20 2.14
C SER A 179 2.62 4.91 2.30
N PRO A 180 1.54 4.35 1.74
CA PRO A 180 0.19 4.86 1.99
C PRO A 180 -0.24 4.56 3.43
N ASN A 181 -1.31 5.18 3.88
CA ASN A 181 -2.06 4.72 5.05
C ASN A 181 -3.08 3.63 4.65
N ALA A 182 -3.59 2.88 5.64
CA ALA A 182 -4.47 1.75 5.35
C ALA A 182 -5.82 2.17 4.74
N ILE A 183 -6.35 3.35 5.07
CA ILE A 183 -7.59 3.80 4.42
C ILE A 183 -7.40 4.06 2.93
N SER A 184 -6.20 4.43 2.47
CA SER A 184 -5.90 4.56 1.04
C SER A 184 -5.83 3.21 0.35
N ILE A 185 -5.37 2.16 1.05
CA ILE A 185 -5.45 0.76 0.59
C ILE A 185 -6.92 0.34 0.42
N ALA A 186 -7.79 0.63 1.40
CA ALA A 186 -9.22 0.33 1.30
C ALA A 186 -9.91 1.05 0.15
N LYS A 187 -9.64 2.35 -0.01
CA LYS A 187 -10.21 3.16 -1.11
C LYS A 187 -9.75 2.68 -2.47
N TRP A 188 -8.48 2.33 -2.62
CA TRP A 188 -7.97 1.76 -3.87
C TRP A 188 -8.68 0.43 -4.20
N ALA A 189 -8.80 -0.46 -3.21
CA ALA A 189 -9.49 -1.72 -3.37
C ALA A 189 -10.99 -1.55 -3.72
N TYR A 190 -11.64 -0.56 -3.13
CA TYR A 190 -13.04 -0.22 -3.44
C TYR A 190 -13.24 0.21 -4.90
N ILE A 191 -12.32 1.01 -5.43
CA ILE A 191 -12.42 1.57 -6.79
C ILE A 191 -11.97 0.55 -7.84
N PHE A 192 -10.86 -0.14 -7.61
CA PHE A 192 -10.17 -0.96 -8.60
C PHE A 192 -10.20 -2.47 -8.30
N GLY A 193 -10.66 -2.86 -7.11
CA GLY A 193 -10.56 -4.24 -6.63
C GLY A 193 -11.51 -5.24 -7.30
N LYS A 194 -12.48 -4.79 -8.10
CA LYS A 194 -13.48 -5.67 -8.74
C LYS A 194 -12.85 -6.73 -9.65
N ASP A 195 -11.75 -6.40 -10.31
CA ASP A 195 -11.04 -7.29 -11.21
C ASP A 195 -10.25 -8.41 -10.49
N PHE A 196 -10.08 -8.27 -9.16
CA PHE A 196 -9.32 -9.20 -8.31
C PHE A 196 -10.20 -10.16 -7.50
N VAL A 197 -11.53 -10.05 -7.59
CA VAL A 197 -12.48 -10.82 -6.75
C VAL A 197 -12.40 -12.34 -6.96
N ASN A 198 -11.81 -12.82 -8.05
CA ASN A 198 -11.71 -14.23 -8.39
C ASN A 198 -10.32 -14.84 -8.20
N LEU A 199 -9.40 -14.12 -7.56
CA LEU A 199 -8.07 -14.63 -7.27
C LEU A 199 -8.10 -15.64 -6.13
N ASP A 200 -7.33 -16.72 -6.28
CA ASP A 200 -7.12 -17.66 -5.19
C ASP A 200 -6.26 -17.02 -4.09
N ASN A 201 -6.85 -16.84 -2.91
CA ASN A 201 -6.16 -16.25 -1.77
C ASN A 201 -4.86 -17.00 -1.41
N ASP A 202 -4.81 -18.31 -1.61
CA ASP A 202 -3.64 -19.12 -1.23
C ASP A 202 -2.44 -18.86 -2.16
N LEU A 203 -2.69 -18.49 -3.41
CA LEU A 203 -1.66 -18.18 -4.39
C LEU A 203 -1.13 -16.74 -4.33
N LEU A 204 -1.76 -15.87 -3.52
CA LEU A 204 -1.31 -14.49 -3.41
C LEU A 204 0.09 -14.41 -2.77
N GLU A 205 0.99 -13.71 -3.44
CA GLU A 205 2.34 -13.43 -2.96
C GLU A 205 2.63 -11.92 -3.06
N PRO A 206 3.56 -11.40 -2.24
CA PRO A 206 4.04 -10.04 -2.42
C PRO A 206 4.68 -9.86 -3.79
N ASN A 207 4.45 -8.69 -4.40
CA ASN A 207 5.06 -8.34 -5.68
C ASN A 207 6.54 -7.99 -5.48
N TYR A 208 7.40 -8.99 -5.70
CA TYR A 208 8.84 -8.81 -5.67
C TYR A 208 9.32 -8.39 -7.07
N LEU A 209 9.51 -7.09 -7.27
CA LEU A 209 10.12 -6.58 -8.51
C LEU A 209 11.58 -7.04 -8.69
N LYS A 210 12.15 -7.68 -7.68
CA LYS A 210 13.49 -8.21 -7.67
C LYS A 210 13.46 -9.73 -7.78
N ASN A 211 13.95 -10.27 -8.89
CA ASN A 211 14.27 -11.70 -8.97
C ASN A 211 15.40 -12.00 -7.98
N PHE A 212 15.15 -12.80 -6.96
CA PHE A 212 16.19 -13.29 -6.06
C PHE A 212 17.15 -14.19 -6.83
N VAL A 213 18.29 -13.66 -7.24
CA VAL A 213 19.40 -14.49 -7.71
C VAL A 213 20.02 -15.14 -6.48
N VAL A 214 19.75 -16.42 -6.27
CA VAL A 214 20.43 -17.21 -5.25
C VAL A 214 21.88 -17.39 -5.72
N HIS A 215 22.80 -16.62 -5.17
CA HIS A 215 24.22 -16.90 -5.32
C HIS A 215 24.51 -18.22 -4.57
N LYS A 216 24.60 -19.34 -5.31
CA LYS A 216 25.19 -20.55 -4.76
C LYS A 216 26.64 -20.22 -4.37
N LYS A 217 26.96 -20.39 -3.07
CA LYS A 217 28.34 -20.38 -2.56
C LYS A 217 29.07 -21.61 -3.09
#